data_b69d6bfde405be84152b88b2eaaa7377
#
_entry.id   b69d6bfde405be84152b88b2eaaa7377
#
_cell.length_a   1.000
_cell.length_b   1.000
_cell.length_c   1.000
_cell.angle_alpha   90.00
_cell.angle_beta   90.00
_cell.angle_gamma   90.00
#
_symmetry.space_group_name_H-M   'P 1'
#
loop_
_entity.id
_entity.type
_entity.pdbx_description
1 polymer ?
#
loop_
_entity_poly.entity_id
_entity_poly.type
_entity_poly.pdbx_seq_one_letter_code
_entity_poly.pdbx_strand_id
1 'polypeptide(L)'
;IGVGSAIAIILAYFFKLDNPTSAGTIALLSLLTTKWGTVKLVLRRISTFFVTILFCFIFFELIPSHWIAFGLVIACLVGYSEKMKCQNTLSVNAMIAVHYLSYLDFSLHFMMNEFYLILIGAIIAFLLNLVHDYSGEEEYLNSCMIYMEDKIQSLMYLIVHYIQSEERNTTIWKELED
;
A
#
# COMPACT_ATOMS: atom_id res chain seq x y z
N ILE A 1 3.53 3.00 15.21
CA ILE A 1 2.62 3.24 14.08
C ILE A 1 1.53 4.24 14.49
N GLY A 2 0.72 3.98 15.54
CA GLY A 2 -0.38 4.87 15.98
C GLY A 2 0.06 6.29 16.31
N VAL A 3 1.20 6.46 16.98
CA VAL A 3 1.76 7.78 17.32
C VAL A 3 2.03 8.62 16.07
N GLY A 4 2.59 8.01 15.02
CA GLY A 4 2.86 8.72 13.78
C GLY A 4 1.62 9.17 13.04
N SER A 5 0.60 8.31 13.02
CA SER A 5 -0.71 8.68 12.47
C SER A 5 -1.33 9.86 13.22
N ALA A 6 -1.26 9.86 14.56
CA ALA A 6 -1.74 10.97 15.37
C ALA A 6 -0.96 12.29 15.10
N ILE A 7 0.37 12.22 14.97
CA ILE A 7 1.19 13.38 14.62
C ILE A 7 0.80 13.95 13.25
N ALA A 8 0.58 13.08 12.24
CA ALA A 8 0.14 13.52 10.93
C ALA A 8 -1.22 14.25 10.97
N ILE A 9 -2.17 13.75 11.77
CA ILE A 9 -3.48 14.42 11.98
C ILE A 9 -3.30 15.79 12.64
N ILE A 10 -2.50 15.86 13.71
CA ILE A 10 -2.25 17.13 14.44
C ILE A 10 -1.62 18.16 13.50
N LEU A 11 -0.64 17.76 12.67
CA LEU A 11 -0.02 18.65 11.70
C LEU A 11 -1.02 19.14 10.64
N ALA A 12 -1.83 18.24 10.08
CA ALA A 12 -2.85 18.61 9.11
C ALA A 12 -3.88 19.57 9.72
N TYR A 13 -4.28 19.35 10.97
CA TYR A 13 -5.15 20.23 11.71
C TYR A 13 -4.52 21.61 11.97
N PHE A 14 -3.23 21.64 12.32
CA PHE A 14 -2.49 22.90 12.53
C PHE A 14 -2.43 23.76 11.26
N PHE A 15 -2.29 23.13 10.08
CA PHE A 15 -2.34 23.79 8.79
C PHE A 15 -3.76 24.13 8.31
N LYS A 16 -4.78 23.85 9.14
CA LYS A 16 -6.20 24.08 8.83
C LYS A 16 -6.65 23.41 7.51
N LEU A 17 -6.13 22.22 7.25
CA LEU A 17 -6.54 21.44 6.09
C LEU A 17 -7.90 20.78 6.33
N ASP A 18 -8.68 20.65 5.27
CA ASP A 18 -9.94 19.91 5.30
C ASP A 18 -9.62 18.40 5.41
N ASN A 19 -10.43 17.67 6.17
CA ASN A 19 -10.27 16.23 6.40
C ASN A 19 -8.89 15.81 6.97
N PRO A 20 -8.41 16.39 8.08
CA PRO A 20 -7.06 16.12 8.61
C PRO A 20 -6.82 14.66 8.99
N THR A 21 -7.89 13.88 9.26
CA THR A 21 -7.82 12.43 9.53
C THR A 21 -7.23 11.63 8.37
N SER A 22 -7.38 12.14 7.15
CA SER A 22 -6.84 11.52 5.94
C SER A 22 -5.31 11.51 5.92
N ALA A 23 -4.66 12.56 6.45
CA ALA A 23 -3.19 12.57 6.60
C ALA A 23 -2.71 11.45 7.52
N GLY A 24 -3.43 11.16 8.61
CA GLY A 24 -3.13 10.05 9.50
C GLY A 24 -3.28 8.69 8.84
N THR A 25 -4.34 8.50 8.06
CA THR A 25 -4.56 7.27 7.30
C THR A 25 -3.48 7.08 6.22
N ILE A 26 -3.08 8.15 5.54
CA ILE A 26 -1.99 8.12 4.55
C ILE A 26 -0.66 7.77 5.22
N ALA A 27 -0.37 8.34 6.39
CA ALA A 27 0.83 8.00 7.16
C ALA A 27 0.84 6.52 7.55
N LEU A 28 -0.27 6.00 8.07
CA LEU A 28 -0.43 4.59 8.42
C LEU A 28 -0.15 3.66 7.24
N LEU A 29 -0.79 3.91 6.10
CA LEU A 29 -0.64 3.10 4.89
C LEU A 29 0.77 3.21 4.27
N SER A 30 1.54 4.24 4.62
CA SER A 30 2.90 4.44 4.13
C SER A 30 3.96 3.75 4.98
N LEU A 31 3.67 3.45 6.24
CA LEU A 31 4.59 2.80 7.18
C LEU A 31 4.79 1.30 6.91
N LEU A 32 4.01 0.71 6.01
CA LEU A 32 4.10 -0.70 5.62
C LEU A 32 5.24 -1.00 4.64
N THR A 33 6.07 -0.01 4.30
CA THR A 33 7.10 -0.14 3.27
C THR A 33 8.50 0.12 3.81
N THR A 34 9.51 -0.48 3.19
CA THR A 34 10.92 -0.22 3.49
C THR A 34 11.32 1.23 3.16
N LYS A 35 12.46 1.72 3.68
CA LYS A 35 12.95 3.11 3.47
C LYS A 35 12.91 3.54 2.00
N TRP A 36 13.50 2.75 1.10
CA TRP A 36 13.48 3.01 -0.34
C TRP A 36 12.11 2.77 -0.98
N GLY A 37 11.36 1.82 -0.47
CA GLY A 37 9.99 1.55 -0.87
C GLY A 37 9.08 2.74 -0.59
N THR A 38 9.26 3.44 0.55
CA THR A 38 8.50 4.62 0.92
C THR A 38 8.69 5.77 -0.08
N VAL A 39 9.93 6.06 -0.48
CA VAL A 39 10.20 7.12 -1.49
C VAL A 39 9.53 6.79 -2.82
N LYS A 40 9.69 5.56 -3.31
CA LYS A 40 9.02 5.11 -4.55
C LYS A 40 7.49 5.17 -4.44
N LEU A 41 6.95 4.80 -3.28
CA LEU A 41 5.51 4.84 -3.02
C LEU A 41 4.99 6.28 -3.05
N VAL A 42 5.69 7.22 -2.42
CA VAL A 42 5.32 8.66 -2.43
C VAL A 42 5.30 9.21 -3.85
N LEU A 43 6.33 8.95 -4.64
CA LEU A 43 6.38 9.39 -6.04
C LEU A 43 5.25 8.79 -6.88
N ARG A 44 4.96 7.51 -6.69
CA ARG A 44 3.82 6.86 -7.35
C ARG A 44 2.48 7.45 -6.90
N ARG A 45 2.32 7.76 -5.61
CA ARG A 45 1.09 8.40 -5.09
C ARG A 45 0.87 9.78 -5.70
N ILE A 46 1.90 10.60 -5.81
CA ILE A 46 1.80 11.90 -6.45
C ILE A 46 1.39 11.74 -7.92
N SER A 47 1.99 10.81 -8.64
CA SER A 47 1.62 10.55 -10.04
C SER A 47 0.17 10.05 -10.17
N THR A 48 -0.22 9.06 -9.36
CA THR A 48 -1.58 8.50 -9.40
C THR A 48 -2.64 9.47 -8.86
N PHE A 49 -2.27 10.42 -7.99
CA PHE A 49 -3.15 11.49 -7.52
C PHE A 49 -3.68 12.34 -8.69
N PHE A 50 -2.80 12.79 -9.59
CA PHE A 50 -3.23 13.56 -10.77
C PHE A 50 -4.14 12.75 -11.69
N VAL A 51 -3.86 11.46 -11.85
CA VAL A 51 -4.72 10.56 -12.63
C VAL A 51 -6.09 10.39 -11.97
N THR A 52 -6.14 10.30 -10.62
CA THR A 52 -7.37 10.22 -9.87
C THR A 52 -8.23 11.46 -10.06
N ILE A 53 -7.63 12.66 -9.94
CA ILE A 53 -8.35 13.92 -10.16
C ILE A 53 -8.91 13.98 -11.58
N LEU A 54 -8.11 13.59 -12.57
CA LEU A 54 -8.55 13.58 -13.97
C LEU A 54 -9.74 12.67 -14.18
N PHE A 55 -9.73 11.46 -13.63
CA PHE A 55 -10.87 10.55 -13.71
C PHE A 55 -12.09 11.10 -12.94
N CYS A 56 -11.90 11.62 -11.74
CA CYS A 56 -13.00 12.24 -10.99
C CYS A 56 -13.63 13.39 -11.79
N PHE A 57 -12.82 14.31 -12.33
CA PHE A 57 -13.30 15.42 -13.12
C PHE A 57 -14.11 14.96 -14.35
N ILE A 58 -13.57 14.02 -15.13
CA ILE A 58 -14.24 13.52 -16.33
C ILE A 58 -15.56 12.83 -15.99
N PHE A 59 -15.56 11.91 -15.04
CA PHE A 59 -16.76 11.10 -14.77
C PHE A 59 -17.83 11.84 -13.98
N PHE A 60 -17.47 12.72 -13.05
CA PHE A 60 -18.45 13.49 -12.30
C PHE A 60 -19.09 14.63 -13.13
N GLU A 61 -18.38 15.13 -14.14
CA GLU A 61 -18.94 16.12 -15.08
C GLU A 61 -19.81 15.46 -16.14
N LEU A 62 -19.42 14.28 -16.67
CA LEU A 62 -20.15 13.62 -17.75
C LEU A 62 -21.37 12.84 -17.29
N ILE A 63 -21.38 12.33 -16.05
CA ILE A 63 -22.42 11.41 -15.58
C ILE A 63 -23.26 12.08 -14.50
N PRO A 64 -24.58 12.31 -14.75
CA PRO A 64 -25.46 12.95 -13.76
C PRO A 64 -25.60 12.20 -12.45
N SER A 65 -25.44 10.86 -12.47
CA SER A 65 -25.50 10.04 -11.26
C SER A 65 -24.11 9.90 -10.64
N HIS A 66 -23.83 10.67 -9.59
CA HIS A 66 -22.53 10.68 -8.92
C HIS A 66 -22.10 9.32 -8.35
N TRP A 67 -23.05 8.48 -7.96
CA TRP A 67 -22.78 7.11 -7.48
C TRP A 67 -22.26 6.19 -8.58
N ILE A 68 -22.87 6.28 -9.78
CA ILE A 68 -22.43 5.52 -10.94
C ILE A 68 -21.08 6.05 -11.41
N ALA A 69 -20.92 7.38 -11.47
CA ALA A 69 -19.66 8.03 -11.81
C ALA A 69 -18.53 7.57 -10.87
N PHE A 70 -18.77 7.55 -9.57
CA PHE A 70 -17.80 7.04 -8.58
C PHE A 70 -17.42 5.58 -8.83
N GLY A 71 -18.39 4.69 -9.09
CA GLY A 71 -18.11 3.29 -9.42
C GLY A 71 -17.19 3.15 -10.63
N LEU A 72 -17.41 3.97 -11.67
CA LEU A 72 -16.57 3.99 -12.87
C LEU A 72 -15.17 4.56 -12.59
N VAL A 73 -15.06 5.61 -11.77
CA VAL A 73 -13.76 6.14 -11.30
C VAL A 73 -12.96 5.02 -10.63
N ILE A 74 -13.55 4.31 -9.68
CA ILE A 74 -12.87 3.22 -8.97
C ILE A 74 -12.47 2.10 -9.94
N ALA A 75 -13.35 1.70 -10.86
CA ALA A 75 -13.03 0.67 -11.85
C ALA A 75 -11.84 1.08 -12.74
N CYS A 76 -11.82 2.33 -13.20
CA CYS A 76 -10.70 2.87 -13.97
C CYS A 76 -9.41 2.96 -13.14
N LEU A 77 -9.49 3.36 -11.87
CA LEU A 77 -8.33 3.40 -10.97
C LEU A 77 -7.75 2.01 -10.71
N VAL A 78 -8.58 0.99 -10.53
CA VAL A 78 -8.13 -0.40 -10.39
C VAL A 78 -7.41 -0.84 -11.65
N GLY A 79 -8.02 -0.70 -12.83
CA GLY A 79 -7.39 -1.08 -14.10
C GLY A 79 -6.08 -0.32 -14.38
N TYR A 80 -6.04 0.98 -14.07
CA TYR A 80 -4.81 1.78 -14.16
C TYR A 80 -3.73 1.27 -13.20
N SER A 81 -4.10 1.02 -11.93
CA SER A 81 -3.17 0.55 -10.89
C SER A 81 -2.57 -0.81 -11.22
N GLU A 82 -3.35 -1.72 -11.80
CA GLU A 82 -2.86 -3.03 -12.26
C GLU A 82 -1.87 -2.88 -13.41
N LYS A 83 -2.24 -2.09 -14.43
CA LYS A 83 -1.38 -1.87 -15.60
C LYS A 83 -0.04 -1.23 -15.23
N MET A 84 -0.06 -0.27 -14.32
CA MET A 84 1.14 0.46 -13.87
C MET A 84 1.88 -0.21 -12.70
N LYS A 85 1.39 -1.37 -12.19
CA LYS A 85 1.96 -2.07 -11.03
C LYS A 85 2.09 -1.16 -9.80
N CYS A 86 1.06 -0.34 -9.55
CA CYS A 86 1.01 0.61 -8.44
C CYS A 86 -0.19 0.39 -7.50
N GLN A 87 -0.56 -0.86 -7.29
CA GLN A 87 -1.70 -1.27 -6.44
C GLN A 87 -1.63 -0.71 -5.03
N ASN A 88 -0.42 -0.51 -4.48
CA ASN A 88 -0.20 0.08 -3.15
C ASN A 88 -0.68 1.54 -3.02
N THR A 89 -1.01 2.21 -4.13
CA THR A 89 -1.55 3.58 -4.11
C THR A 89 -3.07 3.62 -4.16
N LEU A 90 -3.72 2.49 -4.49
CA LEU A 90 -5.15 2.41 -4.76
C LEU A 90 -6.00 2.87 -3.57
N SER A 91 -5.67 2.44 -2.35
CA SER A 91 -6.44 2.78 -1.14
C SER A 91 -6.48 4.29 -0.88
N VAL A 92 -5.34 4.97 -1.05
CA VAL A 92 -5.25 6.42 -0.87
C VAL A 92 -6.00 7.15 -1.99
N ASN A 93 -5.86 6.69 -3.23
CA ASN A 93 -6.55 7.30 -4.36
C ASN A 93 -8.07 7.10 -4.29
N ALA A 94 -8.53 5.93 -3.82
CA ALA A 94 -9.94 5.69 -3.56
C ALA A 94 -10.51 6.63 -2.48
N MET A 95 -9.74 6.90 -1.41
CA MET A 95 -10.11 7.86 -0.37
C MET A 95 -10.23 9.27 -0.94
N ILE A 96 -9.30 9.70 -1.80
CA ILE A 96 -9.36 10.99 -2.49
C ILE A 96 -10.60 11.06 -3.39
N ALA A 97 -10.90 9.99 -4.13
CA ALA A 97 -12.12 9.93 -4.96
C ALA A 97 -13.40 10.05 -4.12
N VAL A 98 -13.42 9.51 -2.88
CA VAL A 98 -14.52 9.71 -1.92
C VAL A 98 -14.66 11.18 -1.50
N HIS A 99 -13.55 11.90 -1.28
CA HIS A 99 -13.58 13.32 -0.97
C HIS A 99 -14.18 14.12 -2.15
N TYR A 100 -13.74 13.83 -3.39
CA TYR A 100 -14.34 14.45 -4.59
C TYR A 100 -15.83 14.12 -4.76
N LEU A 101 -16.24 12.89 -4.43
CA LEU A 101 -17.67 12.53 -4.41
C LEU A 101 -18.45 13.33 -3.36
N SER A 102 -17.86 13.58 -2.20
CA SER A 102 -18.53 14.21 -1.07
C SER A 102 -18.68 15.72 -1.23
N TYR A 103 -17.66 16.37 -1.78
CA TYR A 103 -17.61 17.83 -1.90
C TYR A 103 -17.97 18.33 -3.29
N LEU A 104 -17.77 17.52 -4.34
CA LEU A 104 -17.97 17.91 -5.75
C LEU A 104 -17.26 19.22 -6.11
N ASP A 105 -16.16 19.51 -5.44
CA ASP A 105 -15.36 20.72 -5.61
C ASP A 105 -14.05 20.38 -6.36
N PHE A 106 -13.90 20.94 -7.55
CA PHE A 106 -12.72 20.82 -8.39
C PHE A 106 -11.88 22.10 -8.41
N SER A 107 -12.06 22.98 -7.41
CA SER A 107 -11.24 24.18 -7.27
C SER A 107 -9.78 23.84 -7.03
N LEU A 108 -8.90 24.73 -7.47
CA LEU A 108 -7.45 24.58 -7.20
C LEU A 108 -7.17 24.53 -5.70
N HIS A 109 -7.95 25.24 -4.89
CA HIS A 109 -7.83 25.22 -3.44
C HIS A 109 -8.05 23.82 -2.87
N PHE A 110 -9.14 23.14 -3.28
CA PHE A 110 -9.45 21.78 -2.84
C PHE A 110 -8.39 20.78 -3.32
N MET A 111 -7.95 20.90 -4.58
CA MET A 111 -6.86 20.06 -5.10
C MET A 111 -5.57 20.21 -4.28
N MET A 112 -5.19 21.43 -3.92
CA MET A 112 -4.01 21.69 -3.10
C MET A 112 -4.18 21.17 -1.68
N ASN A 113 -5.37 21.24 -1.11
CA ASN A 113 -5.68 20.62 0.18
C ASN A 113 -5.39 19.12 0.18
N GLU A 114 -5.95 18.39 -0.79
CA GLU A 114 -5.73 16.95 -0.93
C GLU A 114 -4.25 16.60 -1.17
N PHE A 115 -3.56 17.42 -1.97
CA PHE A 115 -2.12 17.27 -2.20
C PHE A 115 -1.31 17.44 -0.90
N TYR A 116 -1.61 18.43 -0.07
CA TYR A 116 -0.93 18.65 1.21
C TYR A 116 -1.21 17.53 2.20
N LEU A 117 -2.41 16.95 2.22
CA LEU A 117 -2.72 15.77 3.05
C LEU A 117 -1.82 14.57 2.70
N ILE A 118 -1.65 14.32 1.39
CA ILE A 118 -0.72 13.27 0.91
C ILE A 118 0.70 13.58 1.35
N LEU A 119 1.14 14.82 1.18
CA LEU A 119 2.52 15.23 1.48
C LEU A 119 2.82 15.10 2.97
N ILE A 120 1.95 15.58 3.85
CA ILE A 120 2.10 15.48 5.31
C ILE A 120 2.15 14.01 5.73
N GLY A 121 1.19 13.20 5.28
CA GLY A 121 1.16 11.77 5.61
C GLY A 121 2.41 11.04 5.13
N ALA A 122 2.89 11.35 3.93
CA ALA A 122 4.10 10.77 3.36
C ALA A 122 5.39 11.19 4.10
N ILE A 123 5.52 12.47 4.45
CA ILE A 123 6.67 12.99 5.21
C ILE A 123 6.75 12.32 6.59
N ILE A 124 5.64 12.27 7.31
CA ILE A 124 5.61 11.63 8.64
C ILE A 124 5.95 10.14 8.53
N ALA A 125 5.40 9.43 7.55
CA ALA A 125 5.74 8.04 7.33
C ALA A 125 7.23 7.85 7.01
N PHE A 126 7.81 8.73 6.19
CA PHE A 126 9.22 8.68 5.86
C PHE A 126 10.10 8.92 7.10
N LEU A 127 9.79 9.93 7.92
CA LEU A 127 10.51 10.22 9.16
C LEU A 127 10.45 9.06 10.15
N LEU A 128 9.28 8.43 10.29
CA LEU A 128 9.13 7.26 11.14
C LEU A 128 9.91 6.05 10.63
N ASN A 129 9.93 5.84 9.32
CA ASN A 129 10.73 4.79 8.70
C ASN A 129 12.25 5.03 8.83
N LEU A 130 12.70 6.28 8.99
CA LEU A 130 14.11 6.56 9.28
C LEU A 130 14.51 6.13 10.69
N VAL A 131 13.59 6.28 11.65
CA VAL A 131 13.83 5.95 13.06
C VAL A 131 13.60 4.47 13.36
N HIS A 132 12.80 3.78 12.52
CA HIS A 132 12.49 2.37 12.71
C HIS A 132 13.69 1.49 12.36
N ASP A 133 14.08 0.67 13.33
CA ASP A 133 15.14 -0.33 13.16
C ASP A 133 14.52 -1.64 12.63
N TYR A 134 14.91 -2.02 11.43
CA TYR A 134 14.43 -3.25 10.75
C TYR A 134 15.34 -4.46 10.98
N SER A 135 16.39 -4.35 11.80
CA SER A 135 17.38 -5.42 12.01
C SER A 135 16.74 -6.73 12.50
N GLY A 136 15.80 -6.65 13.43
CA GLY A 136 15.08 -7.82 13.94
C GLY A 136 14.16 -8.46 12.91
N GLU A 137 13.57 -7.68 12.01
CA GLU A 137 12.72 -8.21 10.93
C GLU A 137 13.56 -8.89 9.83
N GLU A 138 14.73 -8.33 9.52
CA GLU A 138 15.68 -8.94 8.58
C GLU A 138 16.22 -10.26 9.13
N GLU A 139 16.56 -10.35 10.41
CA GLU A 139 17.03 -11.58 11.05
C GLU A 139 15.92 -12.65 11.05
N TYR A 140 14.68 -12.28 11.36
CA TYR A 140 13.53 -13.18 11.28
C TYR A 140 13.31 -13.70 9.86
N LEU A 141 13.34 -12.82 8.85
CA LEU A 141 13.18 -13.21 7.45
C LEU A 141 14.32 -14.14 6.99
N ASN A 142 15.56 -13.86 7.38
CA ASN A 142 16.69 -14.72 7.08
C ASN A 142 16.54 -16.10 7.71
N SER A 143 16.10 -16.18 8.97
CA SER A 143 15.85 -17.47 9.63
C SER A 143 14.74 -18.27 8.95
N CYS A 144 13.65 -17.60 8.52
CA CYS A 144 12.61 -18.23 7.73
C CYS A 144 13.10 -18.71 6.36
N MET A 145 13.96 -17.95 5.69
CA MET A 145 14.55 -18.35 4.40
C MET A 145 15.43 -19.59 4.55
N ILE A 146 16.29 -19.61 5.56
CA ILE A 146 17.17 -20.77 5.86
C ILE A 146 16.30 -22.01 6.15
N TYR A 147 15.27 -21.86 6.97
CA TYR A 147 14.35 -22.96 7.27
C TYR A 147 13.64 -23.50 6.02
N MET A 148 13.19 -22.63 5.13
CA MET A 148 12.59 -23.06 3.86
C MET A 148 13.60 -23.75 2.95
N GLU A 149 14.84 -23.27 2.89
CA GLU A 149 15.90 -23.89 2.10
C GLU A 149 16.22 -25.31 2.60
N ASP A 150 16.34 -25.52 3.90
CA ASP A 150 16.55 -26.83 4.52
C ASP A 150 15.39 -27.79 4.22
N LYS A 151 14.15 -27.30 4.30
CA LYS A 151 12.96 -28.10 3.96
C LYS A 151 12.94 -28.50 2.48
N ILE A 152 13.28 -27.58 1.57
CA ILE A 152 13.37 -27.86 0.13
C ILE A 152 14.48 -28.90 -0.16
N GLN A 153 15.65 -28.77 0.46
CA GLN A 153 16.74 -29.74 0.30
C GLN A 153 16.33 -31.12 0.80
N SER A 154 15.67 -31.20 1.95
CA SER A 154 15.16 -32.45 2.51
C SER A 154 14.14 -33.12 1.60
N LEU A 155 13.22 -32.33 1.02
CA LEU A 155 12.26 -32.79 0.02
C LEU A 155 12.94 -33.32 -1.24
N MET A 156 13.91 -32.59 -1.76
CA MET A 156 14.65 -33.02 -2.94
C MET A 156 15.41 -34.33 -2.69
N TYR A 157 16.05 -34.46 -1.51
CA TYR A 157 16.73 -35.70 -1.13
C TYR A 157 15.75 -36.88 -1.06
N LEU A 158 14.59 -36.69 -0.47
CA LEU A 158 13.51 -37.68 -0.41
C LEU A 158 13.02 -38.14 -1.78
N ILE A 159 12.81 -37.17 -2.69
CA ILE A 159 12.38 -37.47 -4.05
C ILE A 159 13.47 -38.31 -4.78
N VAL A 160 14.72 -37.89 -4.67
CA VAL A 160 15.84 -38.62 -5.28
C VAL A 160 15.97 -40.03 -4.72
N HIS A 161 15.88 -40.18 -3.38
CA HIS A 161 15.94 -41.48 -2.73
C HIS A 161 14.75 -42.39 -3.12
N TYR A 162 13.54 -41.82 -3.23
CA TYR A 162 12.37 -42.55 -3.71
C TYR A 162 12.53 -43.05 -5.14
N ILE A 163 13.05 -42.19 -6.03
CA ILE A 163 13.28 -42.56 -7.42
C ILE A 163 14.35 -43.66 -7.55
N GLN A 164 15.39 -43.65 -6.67
CA GLN A 164 16.48 -44.64 -6.71
C GLN A 164 16.14 -45.94 -6.05
N SER A 165 15.37 -45.94 -4.95
CA SER A 165 15.13 -47.14 -4.14
C SER A 165 13.73 -47.74 -4.30
N GLU A 166 12.80 -47.01 -4.94
CA GLU A 166 11.36 -47.33 -4.98
C GLU A 166 10.72 -47.51 -3.58
N GLU A 167 11.46 -47.25 -2.51
CA GLU A 167 10.98 -47.34 -1.12
C GLU A 167 10.48 -45.98 -0.62
N ARG A 168 9.21 -45.95 -0.20
CA ARG A 168 8.59 -44.77 0.44
C ARG A 168 8.94 -44.75 1.93
N ASN A 169 9.81 -43.84 2.36
CA ASN A 169 10.08 -43.61 3.78
C ASN A 169 8.94 -42.80 4.40
N THR A 170 7.98 -43.53 5.03
CA THR A 170 6.75 -42.96 5.60
C THR A 170 6.99 -42.03 6.79
N THR A 171 8.12 -42.16 7.49
CA THR A 171 8.44 -41.35 8.66
C THR A 171 8.79 -39.91 8.26
N ILE A 172 9.64 -39.76 7.23
CA ILE A 172 10.09 -38.45 6.75
C ILE A 172 8.96 -37.71 6.00
N TRP A 173 8.06 -38.45 5.30
CA TRP A 173 6.89 -37.85 4.68
C TRP A 173 5.93 -37.24 5.71
N LYS A 174 5.79 -37.85 6.90
CA LYS A 174 4.99 -37.29 8.00
C LYS A 174 5.63 -36.01 8.58
N GLU A 175 6.95 -35.95 8.74
CA GLU A 175 7.63 -34.74 9.23
C GLU A 175 7.57 -33.55 8.26
N LEU A 176 7.25 -33.80 6.99
CA LEU A 176 7.09 -32.76 5.98
C LEU A 176 5.65 -32.25 5.85
N GLU A 177 4.67 -33.02 6.35
CA GLU A 177 3.25 -32.62 6.37
C GLU A 177 2.93 -31.72 7.58
N ASP A 178 3.75 -31.75 8.67
CA ASP A 178 3.65 -30.90 9.86
C ASP A 178 4.44 -29.59 9.66
#